data_edf4bab1f27147b9e060b16899994aa9
#
_entry.id   edf4bab1f27147b9e060b16899994aa9
#
_cell.length_a   1.000
_cell.length_b   1.000
_cell.length_c   1.000
_cell.angle_alpha   90.00
_cell.angle_beta   90.00
_cell.angle_gamma   90.00
#
_symmetry.space_group_name_H-M   'P 1'
#
loop_
_entity.id
_entity.type
_entity.pdbx_description
1 polymer ?
#
loop_
_entity_poly.entity_id
_entity_poly.type
_entity_poly.pdbx_seq_one_letter_code
_entity_poly.pdbx_strand_id
1 'polypeptide(L)'
;MDMPIATVKGMEDFLRYRDLPAHFRVDDIDNDPFLKFFLEVSHNIAKSKHHIINTFQELEEPILHLMSAMMSNVYAVEPLHEFLAANGGSSNVIMSDDDNTKSCLDWLDNQPLKSVLYGSFGTVTMVSRETLVEFWHGLVNSGQRFLWSLTSNLVTGGEIPAEILTEAWKVGLEMKDTCHRVIIEKMVREVMEERKDEFLERAQHYSKMAKQSVRQGGSSYSNLERLLEDIRRI
;
A
#
# COMPACT_ATOMS: atom_id res chain seq x y z
N MET A 1 15.85 -13.63 12.58
CA MET A 1 15.06 -12.74 11.72
C MET A 1 14.57 -11.49 12.48
N ASP A 2 14.35 -11.56 13.78
CA ASP A 2 13.88 -10.44 14.61
C ASP A 2 14.95 -9.43 15.08
N MET A 3 16.17 -9.51 14.53
CA MET A 3 17.23 -8.57 14.87
C MET A 3 16.88 -7.17 14.33
N PRO A 4 16.95 -6.12 15.18
CA PRO A 4 16.81 -4.74 14.73
C PRO A 4 17.93 -4.37 13.74
N ILE A 5 17.61 -3.51 12.78
CA ILE A 5 18.58 -2.94 11.86
C ILE A 5 19.01 -1.58 12.42
N ALA A 6 20.12 -1.58 13.18
CA ALA A 6 20.64 -0.38 13.79
C ALA A 6 21.41 0.55 12.81
N THR A 7 21.63 0.12 11.57
CA THR A 7 22.39 0.86 10.57
C THR A 7 21.56 1.89 9.80
N VAL A 8 20.23 1.79 9.87
CA VAL A 8 19.32 2.76 9.24
C VAL A 8 18.90 3.77 10.29
N LYS A 9 19.60 4.90 10.32
CA LYS A 9 19.41 5.95 11.30
C LYS A 9 17.98 6.47 11.32
N GLY A 10 17.36 6.48 12.51
CA GLY A 10 15.97 6.88 12.72
C GLY A 10 14.93 5.76 12.52
N MET A 11 15.38 4.55 12.20
CA MET A 11 14.54 3.36 12.06
C MET A 11 14.92 2.23 13.04
N GLU A 12 15.82 2.50 13.96
CA GLU A 12 16.42 1.52 14.86
C GLU A 12 15.41 0.81 15.76
N ASP A 13 14.34 1.51 16.13
CA ASP A 13 13.34 1.01 17.08
C ASP A 13 12.26 0.13 16.43
N PHE A 14 12.10 0.19 15.10
CA PHE A 14 11.00 -0.53 14.43
C PHE A 14 11.42 -1.37 13.22
N LEU A 15 12.53 -1.04 12.53
CA LEU A 15 12.98 -1.80 11.36
C LEU A 15 13.77 -3.04 11.79
N ARG A 16 13.35 -4.21 11.33
CA ARG A 16 14.01 -5.50 11.60
C ARG A 16 14.44 -6.15 10.30
N TYR A 17 15.37 -7.08 10.38
CA TYR A 17 15.85 -7.81 9.20
C TYR A 17 14.73 -8.53 8.45
N ARG A 18 13.74 -9.06 9.15
CA ARG A 18 12.56 -9.70 8.54
C ARG A 18 11.65 -8.73 7.76
N ASP A 19 11.67 -7.44 8.10
CA ASP A 19 10.82 -6.42 7.49
C ASP A 19 11.40 -5.95 6.14
N LEU A 20 12.68 -6.29 5.85
CA LEU A 20 13.27 -6.02 4.56
C LEU A 20 12.61 -6.88 3.46
N PRO A 21 12.40 -6.34 2.26
CA PRO A 21 12.03 -7.12 1.10
C PRO A 21 12.98 -8.31 0.86
N ALA A 22 12.46 -9.41 0.32
CA ALA A 22 13.21 -10.66 0.18
C ALA A 22 14.53 -10.50 -0.60
N HIS A 23 14.55 -9.62 -1.59
CA HIS A 23 15.75 -9.32 -2.39
C HIS A 23 16.86 -8.56 -1.65
N PHE A 24 16.60 -8.02 -0.44
CA PHE A 24 17.63 -7.49 0.47
C PHE A 24 18.10 -8.53 1.50
N ARG A 25 17.51 -9.72 1.51
CA ARG A 25 17.82 -10.82 2.43
C ARG A 25 18.53 -11.97 1.73
N VAL A 26 19.40 -11.64 0.77
CA VAL A 26 20.18 -12.62 -0.01
C VAL A 26 21.50 -12.95 0.68
N ASP A 27 21.97 -14.19 0.52
CA ASP A 27 23.25 -14.65 1.11
C ASP A 27 24.47 -14.14 0.31
N ASP A 28 24.33 -13.98 -1.01
CA ASP A 28 25.40 -13.52 -1.90
C ASP A 28 25.09 -12.12 -2.43
N ILE A 29 25.41 -11.12 -1.59
CA ILE A 29 25.18 -9.70 -1.90
C ILE A 29 25.96 -9.25 -3.14
N ASP A 30 27.17 -9.78 -3.32
CA ASP A 30 28.09 -9.32 -4.36
C ASP A 30 27.71 -9.83 -5.75
N ASN A 31 26.95 -10.90 -5.86
CA ASN A 31 26.60 -11.53 -7.14
C ASN A 31 25.11 -11.51 -7.49
N ASP A 32 24.23 -11.07 -6.56
CA ASP A 32 22.81 -10.97 -6.86
C ASP A 32 22.54 -9.83 -7.87
N PRO A 33 22.03 -10.14 -9.09
CA PRO A 33 21.83 -9.14 -10.13
C PRO A 33 20.70 -8.17 -9.81
N PHE A 34 19.70 -8.61 -9.03
CA PHE A 34 18.57 -7.79 -8.66
C PHE A 34 18.97 -6.76 -7.60
N LEU A 35 19.76 -7.18 -6.60
CA LEU A 35 20.30 -6.27 -5.60
C LEU A 35 21.24 -5.24 -6.25
N LYS A 36 22.12 -5.66 -7.19
CA LYS A 36 22.96 -4.71 -7.95
C LYS A 36 22.14 -3.67 -8.68
N PHE A 37 21.08 -4.07 -9.34
CA PHE A 37 20.14 -3.15 -10.00
C PHE A 37 19.54 -2.15 -9.01
N PHE A 38 19.06 -2.61 -7.85
CA PHE A 38 18.52 -1.73 -6.82
C PHE A 38 19.55 -0.75 -6.24
N LEU A 39 20.78 -1.20 -6.02
CA LEU A 39 21.86 -0.32 -5.56
C LEU A 39 22.19 0.76 -6.60
N GLU A 40 22.23 0.41 -7.88
CA GLU A 40 22.45 1.36 -8.97
C GLU A 40 21.31 2.39 -9.05
N VAL A 41 20.05 1.93 -9.01
CA VAL A 41 18.88 2.79 -9.00
C VAL A 41 18.90 3.73 -7.79
N SER A 42 19.17 3.22 -6.59
CA SER A 42 19.24 4.00 -5.35
C SER A 42 20.35 5.07 -5.42
N HIS A 43 21.51 4.71 -5.95
CA HIS A 43 22.59 5.65 -6.16
C HIS A 43 22.24 6.76 -7.17
N ASN A 44 21.50 6.44 -8.22
CA ASN A 44 21.06 7.43 -9.21
C ASN A 44 19.91 8.32 -8.67
N ILE A 45 19.01 7.75 -7.86
CA ILE A 45 18.01 8.53 -7.14
C ILE A 45 18.69 9.58 -6.25
N ALA A 46 19.69 9.19 -5.47
CA ALA A 46 20.41 10.10 -4.57
C ALA A 46 21.11 11.28 -5.31
N LYS A 47 21.45 11.12 -6.59
CA LYS A 47 22.03 12.17 -7.44
C LYS A 47 20.99 13.14 -8.01
N SER A 48 19.74 12.83 -7.95
CA SER A 48 18.65 13.66 -8.48
C SER A 48 18.53 14.95 -7.67
N LYS A 49 18.16 16.04 -8.34
CA LYS A 49 17.99 17.34 -7.67
C LYS A 49 16.63 17.51 -7.04
N HIS A 50 15.65 16.73 -7.50
CA HIS A 50 14.25 16.84 -7.08
C HIS A 50 13.67 15.45 -6.90
N HIS A 51 12.99 15.21 -5.77
CA HIS A 51 12.40 13.93 -5.40
C HIS A 51 10.94 14.12 -5.08
N ILE A 52 10.05 13.55 -5.87
CA ILE A 52 8.61 13.55 -5.63
C ILE A 52 8.26 12.22 -4.94
N ILE A 53 7.65 12.32 -3.76
CA ILE A 53 7.30 11.17 -2.94
C ILE A 53 5.78 11.07 -2.84
N ASN A 54 5.27 9.86 -3.08
CA ASN A 54 3.85 9.55 -2.99
C ASN A 54 3.44 9.32 -1.51
N THR A 55 3.41 10.41 -0.76
CA THR A 55 2.95 10.47 0.64
C THR A 55 2.62 11.92 1.02
N PHE A 56 2.19 12.16 2.25
CA PHE A 56 2.04 13.50 2.83
C PHE A 56 2.78 13.61 4.17
N GLN A 57 3.18 14.82 4.52
CA GLN A 57 4.10 15.10 5.63
C GLN A 57 3.67 14.46 6.94
N GLU A 58 2.41 14.59 7.30
CA GLU A 58 1.87 14.18 8.60
C GLU A 58 1.76 12.65 8.74
N LEU A 59 1.81 11.92 7.63
CA LEU A 59 1.76 10.45 7.63
C LEU A 59 3.14 9.83 7.92
N GLU A 60 4.19 10.38 7.31
CA GLU A 60 5.53 9.80 7.32
C GLU A 60 6.61 10.82 7.70
N GLU A 61 6.28 11.77 8.56
CA GLU A 61 7.18 12.87 8.96
C GLU A 61 8.58 12.42 9.38
N PRO A 62 8.79 11.37 10.21
CA PRO A 62 10.13 10.94 10.59
C PRO A 62 10.97 10.51 9.38
N ILE A 63 10.38 9.78 8.44
CA ILE A 63 11.05 9.29 7.24
C ILE A 63 11.36 10.43 6.27
N LEU A 64 10.41 11.34 6.05
CA LEU A 64 10.60 12.50 5.20
C LEU A 64 11.67 13.46 5.75
N HIS A 65 11.78 13.56 7.07
CA HIS A 65 12.86 14.32 7.70
C HIS A 65 14.24 13.70 7.40
N LEU A 66 14.37 12.39 7.53
CA LEU A 66 15.59 11.67 7.19
C LEU A 66 15.95 11.80 5.72
N MET A 67 14.97 11.63 4.82
CA MET A 67 15.15 11.82 3.38
C MET A 67 15.64 13.22 3.06
N SER A 68 15.05 14.25 3.66
CA SER A 68 15.43 15.65 3.46
C SER A 68 16.84 15.99 3.99
N ALA A 69 17.35 15.21 4.94
CA ALA A 69 18.73 15.33 5.41
C ALA A 69 19.75 14.69 4.46
N MET A 70 19.32 13.74 3.62
CA MET A 70 20.17 13.00 2.69
C MET A 70 20.00 13.44 1.23
N MET A 71 18.86 13.97 0.87
CA MET A 71 18.46 14.28 -0.50
C MET A 71 18.04 15.75 -0.61
N SER A 72 18.35 16.37 -1.75
CA SER A 72 17.90 17.73 -2.04
C SER A 72 16.42 17.72 -2.49
N ASN A 73 15.67 18.77 -2.14
CA ASN A 73 14.34 19.04 -2.68
C ASN A 73 13.38 17.84 -2.68
N VAL A 74 13.04 17.37 -1.50
CA VAL A 74 12.00 16.34 -1.29
C VAL A 74 10.62 17.01 -1.26
N TYR A 75 9.67 16.47 -2.03
CA TYR A 75 8.28 16.94 -2.13
C TYR A 75 7.32 15.79 -1.88
N ALA A 76 6.70 15.76 -0.71
CA ALA A 76 5.58 14.89 -0.41
C ALA A 76 4.30 15.57 -0.90
N VAL A 77 3.64 15.03 -1.95
CA VAL A 77 2.56 15.72 -2.68
C VAL A 77 1.25 14.94 -2.76
N GLU A 78 1.12 13.87 -2.02
CA GLU A 78 -0.11 13.08 -1.97
C GLU A 78 -1.10 13.58 -0.88
N PRO A 79 -2.37 13.17 -0.96
CA PRO A 79 -3.01 12.36 -2.02
C PRO A 79 -3.48 13.22 -3.23
N LEU A 80 -2.97 12.94 -4.42
CA LEU A 80 -3.28 13.73 -5.64
C LEU A 80 -4.76 13.70 -6.03
N HIS A 81 -5.47 12.61 -5.77
CA HIS A 81 -6.90 12.51 -6.06
C HIS A 81 -7.74 13.49 -5.20
N GLU A 82 -7.31 13.80 -3.98
CA GLU A 82 -7.97 14.79 -3.12
C GLU A 82 -7.70 16.23 -3.62
N PHE A 83 -6.57 16.50 -4.28
CA PHE A 83 -6.35 17.77 -4.95
C PHE A 83 -7.38 18.03 -6.06
N LEU A 84 -7.70 17.01 -6.85
CA LEU A 84 -8.72 17.11 -7.89
C LEU A 84 -10.08 17.43 -7.27
N ALA A 85 -10.47 16.70 -6.22
CA ALA A 85 -11.73 16.91 -5.51
C ALA A 85 -11.79 18.30 -4.87
N ALA A 86 -10.71 18.78 -4.25
CA ALA A 86 -10.65 20.08 -3.59
C ALA A 86 -10.75 21.27 -4.59
N ASN A 87 -10.35 21.07 -5.85
CA ASN A 87 -10.39 22.08 -6.89
C ASN A 87 -11.58 21.96 -7.87
N GLY A 88 -12.64 21.26 -7.47
CA GLY A 88 -13.86 21.08 -8.28
C GLY A 88 -13.65 20.16 -9.49
N GLY A 89 -12.53 19.47 -9.57
CA GLY A 89 -12.32 18.42 -10.54
C GLY A 89 -13.25 17.24 -10.24
N SER A 90 -13.96 16.77 -11.26
CA SER A 90 -14.66 15.50 -11.15
C SER A 90 -13.63 14.40 -10.99
N SER A 91 -13.71 13.66 -9.91
CA SER A 91 -12.97 12.39 -9.75
C SER A 91 -13.61 11.30 -10.62
N ASN A 92 -13.98 11.66 -11.86
CA ASN A 92 -14.22 10.66 -12.87
C ASN A 92 -12.87 9.99 -13.17
N VAL A 93 -12.47 9.14 -12.22
CA VAL A 93 -11.56 8.05 -12.53
C VAL A 93 -12.07 7.47 -13.83
N ILE A 94 -11.21 7.33 -14.82
CA ILE A 94 -11.54 6.61 -16.05
C ILE A 94 -11.84 5.20 -15.62
N MET A 95 -13.08 4.98 -15.20
CA MET A 95 -13.60 3.65 -14.90
C MET A 95 -13.67 2.97 -16.25
N SER A 96 -12.93 1.88 -16.39
CA SER A 96 -13.10 1.04 -17.56
C SER A 96 -14.60 0.75 -17.67
N ASP A 97 -15.16 1.01 -18.85
CA ASP A 97 -16.60 0.79 -19.15
C ASP A 97 -16.91 -0.72 -19.28
N ASP A 98 -16.12 -1.51 -18.57
CA ASP A 98 -16.21 -2.95 -18.58
C ASP A 98 -17.32 -3.42 -17.63
N ASP A 99 -18.10 -4.40 -18.09
CA ASP A 99 -19.28 -4.91 -17.37
C ASP A 99 -18.91 -5.52 -16.01
N ASN A 100 -17.69 -6.02 -15.85
CA ASN A 100 -17.21 -6.56 -14.58
C ASN A 100 -17.01 -5.46 -13.52
N THR A 101 -16.47 -4.31 -13.93
CA THR A 101 -16.28 -3.14 -13.04
C THR A 101 -17.64 -2.61 -12.57
N LYS A 102 -18.62 -2.50 -13.49
CA LYS A 102 -19.99 -2.08 -13.16
C LYS A 102 -20.65 -3.05 -12.18
N SER A 103 -20.60 -4.34 -12.46
CA SER A 103 -21.15 -5.38 -11.59
C SER A 103 -20.57 -5.37 -10.19
N CYS A 104 -19.25 -5.14 -10.07
CA CYS A 104 -18.55 -5.02 -8.80
C CYS A 104 -19.04 -3.82 -7.98
N LEU A 105 -19.20 -2.66 -8.62
CA LEU A 105 -19.69 -1.45 -7.96
C LEU A 105 -21.13 -1.56 -7.55
N ASP A 106 -21.99 -2.09 -8.43
CA ASP A 106 -23.41 -2.36 -8.12
C ASP A 106 -23.54 -3.29 -6.92
N TRP A 107 -22.66 -4.30 -6.83
CA TRP A 107 -22.64 -5.18 -5.66
C TRP A 107 -22.22 -4.42 -4.40
N LEU A 108 -21.19 -3.58 -4.46
CA LEU A 108 -20.71 -2.77 -3.32
C LEU A 108 -21.76 -1.79 -2.82
N ASP A 109 -22.47 -1.12 -3.72
CA ASP A 109 -23.51 -0.14 -3.38
C ASP A 109 -24.68 -0.78 -2.64
N ASN A 110 -24.92 -2.07 -2.84
CA ASN A 110 -25.92 -2.85 -2.12
C ASN A 110 -25.44 -3.39 -0.76
N GLN A 111 -24.19 -3.14 -0.36
CA GLN A 111 -23.70 -3.58 0.95
C GLN A 111 -23.88 -2.48 2.01
N PRO A 112 -24.09 -2.86 3.29
CA PRO A 112 -24.09 -1.90 4.38
C PRO A 112 -22.75 -1.12 4.43
N LEU A 113 -22.81 0.14 4.80
CA LEU A 113 -21.60 0.96 4.92
C LEU A 113 -20.60 0.31 5.88
N LYS A 114 -19.33 0.31 5.49
CA LYS A 114 -18.22 -0.22 6.30
C LYS A 114 -18.35 -1.71 6.66
N SER A 115 -18.99 -2.49 5.80
CA SER A 115 -19.24 -3.92 6.01
C SER A 115 -18.47 -4.84 5.08
N VAL A 116 -17.69 -4.29 4.15
CA VAL A 116 -16.92 -5.05 3.17
C VAL A 116 -15.44 -4.85 3.43
N LEU A 117 -14.75 -5.95 3.50
CA LEU A 117 -13.29 -6.01 3.57
C LEU A 117 -12.74 -6.00 2.13
N TYR A 118 -11.82 -5.12 1.74
CA TYR A 118 -11.19 -5.11 0.40
C TYR A 118 -9.79 -5.73 0.43
N GLY A 119 -9.36 -6.61 -0.55
CA GLY A 119 -8.11 -7.35 -0.74
C GLY A 119 -7.38 -7.14 -2.03
N SER A 120 -6.08 -6.95 -1.91
CA SER A 120 -5.19 -6.97 -3.05
C SER A 120 -3.77 -7.32 -2.61
N PHE A 121 -3.11 -8.19 -3.38
CA PHE A 121 -1.67 -8.43 -3.26
C PHE A 121 -0.83 -7.41 -4.08
N GLY A 122 -1.49 -6.45 -4.72
CA GLY A 122 -0.84 -5.54 -5.65
C GLY A 122 -0.51 -6.20 -6.98
N THR A 123 0.35 -5.56 -7.77
CA THR A 123 0.68 -5.99 -9.14
C THR A 123 2.02 -6.71 -9.26
N VAL A 124 2.86 -6.66 -8.25
CA VAL A 124 4.23 -7.19 -8.27
C VAL A 124 4.39 -8.46 -7.44
N THR A 125 3.55 -8.62 -6.41
CA THR A 125 3.61 -9.77 -5.52
C THR A 125 3.21 -11.05 -6.26
N MET A 126 3.99 -12.10 -6.09
CA MET A 126 3.68 -13.46 -6.53
C MET A 126 3.54 -14.36 -5.32
N VAL A 127 2.50 -15.15 -5.28
CA VAL A 127 2.23 -16.12 -4.20
C VAL A 127 2.14 -17.53 -4.75
N SER A 128 2.40 -18.53 -3.91
CA SER A 128 2.16 -19.92 -4.30
C SER A 128 0.65 -20.20 -4.38
N ARG A 129 0.29 -21.23 -5.15
CA ARG A 129 -1.09 -21.70 -5.22
C ARG A 129 -1.63 -22.09 -3.84
N GLU A 130 -0.81 -22.75 -3.04
CA GLU A 130 -1.15 -23.19 -1.68
C GLU A 130 -1.44 -22.00 -0.78
N THR A 131 -0.60 -20.98 -0.82
CA THR A 131 -0.78 -19.72 -0.07
C THR A 131 -2.10 -19.06 -0.45
N LEU A 132 -2.42 -18.97 -1.74
CA LEU A 132 -3.65 -18.36 -2.21
C LEU A 132 -4.89 -19.12 -1.72
N VAL A 133 -4.85 -20.45 -1.75
CA VAL A 133 -5.92 -21.32 -1.23
C VAL A 133 -6.12 -21.17 0.28
N GLU A 134 -5.05 -21.04 1.05
CA GLU A 134 -5.15 -20.76 2.48
C GLU A 134 -5.81 -19.40 2.77
N PHE A 135 -5.46 -18.36 2.00
CA PHE A 135 -6.11 -17.05 2.07
C PHE A 135 -7.61 -17.16 1.77
N TRP A 136 -7.96 -17.83 0.69
CA TRP A 136 -9.35 -18.08 0.32
C TRP A 136 -10.15 -18.72 1.45
N HIS A 137 -9.66 -19.83 1.97
CA HIS A 137 -10.34 -20.52 3.07
C HIS A 137 -10.45 -19.65 4.33
N GLY A 138 -9.42 -18.90 4.67
CA GLY A 138 -9.45 -17.98 5.82
C GLY A 138 -10.51 -16.88 5.65
N LEU A 139 -10.58 -16.30 4.47
CA LEU A 139 -11.59 -15.30 4.12
C LEU A 139 -13.01 -15.88 4.19
N VAL A 140 -13.25 -17.02 3.55
CA VAL A 140 -14.57 -17.70 3.56
C VAL A 140 -14.98 -18.11 4.97
N ASN A 141 -14.08 -18.73 5.74
CA ASN A 141 -14.35 -19.19 7.10
C ASN A 141 -14.66 -18.03 8.06
N SER A 142 -14.15 -16.83 7.78
CA SER A 142 -14.44 -15.65 8.60
C SER A 142 -15.92 -15.26 8.59
N GLY A 143 -16.68 -15.67 7.55
CA GLY A 143 -18.08 -15.31 7.37
C GLY A 143 -18.30 -13.83 7.04
N GLN A 144 -17.23 -13.05 6.85
CA GLN A 144 -17.31 -11.63 6.53
C GLN A 144 -17.53 -11.39 5.03
N ARG A 145 -18.19 -10.27 4.70
CA ARG A 145 -18.27 -9.83 3.30
C ARG A 145 -16.92 -9.33 2.83
N PHE A 146 -16.55 -9.69 1.61
CA PHE A 146 -15.22 -9.37 1.12
C PHE A 146 -15.16 -9.06 -0.38
N LEU A 147 -14.25 -8.17 -0.83
CA LEU A 147 -13.91 -7.82 -2.19
C LEU A 147 -12.41 -8.06 -2.39
N TRP A 148 -11.99 -9.05 -3.20
CA TRP A 148 -10.59 -9.44 -3.36
C TRP A 148 -10.11 -9.28 -4.81
N SER A 149 -9.17 -8.34 -5.05
CA SER A 149 -8.57 -8.10 -6.36
C SER A 149 -7.45 -9.10 -6.64
N LEU A 150 -7.57 -9.87 -7.71
CA LEU A 150 -6.59 -10.84 -8.16
C LEU A 150 -6.11 -10.47 -9.56
N THR A 151 -4.79 -10.42 -9.76
CA THR A 151 -4.18 -10.25 -11.07
C THR A 151 -3.86 -11.62 -11.67
N SER A 152 -3.97 -11.76 -13.00
CA SER A 152 -3.74 -13.03 -13.69
C SER A 152 -2.34 -13.63 -13.48
N ASN A 153 -1.36 -12.80 -13.14
CA ASN A 153 0.02 -13.19 -12.86
C ASN A 153 0.35 -13.38 -11.37
N LEU A 154 -0.66 -13.34 -10.49
CA LEU A 154 -0.47 -13.43 -9.04
C LEU A 154 0.14 -14.77 -8.60
N VAL A 155 -0.20 -15.85 -9.29
CA VAL A 155 0.22 -17.21 -8.93
C VAL A 155 1.47 -17.63 -9.69
N THR A 156 2.46 -18.13 -8.99
CA THR A 156 3.64 -18.76 -9.59
C THR A 156 3.22 -19.96 -10.40
N GLY A 157 3.39 -19.93 -11.73
CA GLY A 157 2.92 -20.98 -12.66
C GLY A 157 1.69 -20.59 -13.47
N GLY A 158 1.06 -19.43 -13.23
CA GLY A 158 0.16 -18.76 -14.16
C GLY A 158 -1.33 -19.09 -14.07
N GLU A 159 -1.80 -19.93 -13.15
CA GLU A 159 -3.22 -20.23 -13.01
C GLU A 159 -3.74 -19.97 -11.58
N ILE A 160 -4.73 -19.09 -11.48
CA ILE A 160 -5.50 -18.89 -10.24
C ILE A 160 -6.45 -20.08 -10.09
N PRO A 161 -6.51 -20.73 -8.89
CA PRO A 161 -7.45 -21.83 -8.65
C PRO A 161 -8.89 -21.43 -8.99
N ALA A 162 -9.61 -22.31 -9.69
CA ALA A 162 -10.97 -22.03 -10.14
C ALA A 162 -11.95 -21.73 -8.99
N GLU A 163 -11.70 -22.33 -7.82
CA GLU A 163 -12.48 -22.11 -6.59
C GLU A 163 -12.43 -20.66 -6.11
N ILE A 164 -11.36 -19.93 -6.45
CA ILE A 164 -11.15 -18.53 -6.07
C ILE A 164 -11.77 -17.57 -7.07
N LEU A 165 -11.84 -17.96 -8.35
CA LEU A 165 -12.36 -17.09 -9.42
C LEU A 165 -13.85 -16.81 -9.31
N THR A 166 -14.60 -17.66 -8.63
CA THR A 166 -16.09 -17.59 -8.58
C THR A 166 -16.65 -16.68 -7.50
N GLU A 167 -15.85 -16.22 -6.52
CA GLU A 167 -16.36 -15.47 -5.36
C GLU A 167 -15.38 -14.40 -4.82
N ALA A 168 -14.50 -13.88 -5.64
CA ALA A 168 -13.38 -13.06 -5.17
C ALA A 168 -13.71 -11.61 -4.80
N TRP A 169 -12.89 -11.06 -3.96
CA TRP A 169 -12.56 -9.64 -3.67
C TRP A 169 -12.45 -9.24 -2.18
N LYS A 170 -11.21 -8.94 -1.62
CA LYS A 170 -10.99 -8.39 -0.25
C LYS A 170 -9.61 -8.12 0.28
N VAL A 171 -9.47 -7.35 1.35
CA VAL A 171 -8.24 -6.89 1.99
C VAL A 171 -8.08 -7.23 3.45
N GLY A 172 -7.02 -7.06 3.99
CA GLY A 172 -5.78 -7.04 4.36
C GLY A 172 -5.39 -6.77 5.80
N LEU A 173 -4.39 -7.50 6.28
CA LEU A 173 -3.64 -7.29 7.51
C LEU A 173 -2.24 -7.86 7.33
N GLU A 174 -1.27 -7.31 8.08
CA GLU A 174 0.07 -7.86 8.12
C GLU A 174 0.07 -9.26 8.74
N MET A 175 0.53 -10.26 7.98
CA MET A 175 0.74 -11.62 8.47
C MET A 175 2.24 -11.87 8.66
N LYS A 176 2.64 -12.06 9.89
CA LYS A 176 4.06 -12.06 10.24
C LYS A 176 4.79 -13.37 9.93
N ASP A 177 4.17 -14.52 10.03
CA ASP A 177 4.91 -15.80 10.03
C ASP A 177 4.32 -16.92 9.17
N THR A 178 3.02 -17.01 9.01
CA THR A 178 2.37 -18.06 8.20
C THR A 178 1.06 -17.62 7.57
N CYS A 179 0.87 -17.93 6.29
CA CYS A 179 -0.38 -17.71 5.57
C CYS A 179 -1.33 -18.92 5.76
N HIS A 180 -1.61 -19.29 6.99
CA HIS A 180 -2.51 -20.42 7.28
C HIS A 180 -3.95 -19.91 7.50
N ARG A 181 -4.93 -20.63 6.93
CA ARG A 181 -6.37 -20.25 6.95
C ARG A 181 -6.91 -19.83 8.32
N VAL A 182 -6.52 -20.54 9.39
CA VAL A 182 -6.97 -20.23 10.76
C VAL A 182 -6.47 -18.87 11.24
N ILE A 183 -5.26 -18.49 10.87
CA ILE A 183 -4.67 -17.20 11.23
C ILE A 183 -5.35 -16.09 10.43
N ILE A 184 -5.57 -16.31 9.13
CA ILE A 184 -6.27 -15.36 8.25
C ILE A 184 -7.70 -15.13 8.74
N GLU A 185 -8.45 -16.20 9.03
CA GLU A 185 -9.80 -16.12 9.61
C GLU A 185 -9.81 -15.27 10.89
N LYS A 186 -8.90 -15.56 11.82
CA LYS A 186 -8.79 -14.81 13.08
C LYS A 186 -8.52 -13.32 12.83
N MET A 187 -7.57 -13.00 11.96
CA MET A 187 -7.22 -11.61 11.65
C MET A 187 -8.37 -10.86 10.99
N VAL A 188 -9.11 -11.52 10.09
CA VAL A 188 -10.29 -10.93 9.46
C VAL A 188 -11.36 -10.62 10.50
N ARG A 189 -11.65 -11.55 11.42
CA ARG A 189 -12.59 -11.31 12.51
C ARG A 189 -12.13 -10.20 13.45
N GLU A 190 -10.84 -10.15 13.78
CA GLU A 190 -10.25 -9.09 14.60
C GLU A 190 -10.51 -7.69 13.97
N VAL A 191 -10.27 -7.55 12.65
CA VAL A 191 -10.49 -6.28 11.96
C VAL A 191 -11.97 -5.93 11.78
N MET A 192 -12.80 -6.92 11.44
CA MET A 192 -14.19 -6.67 11.05
C MET A 192 -15.18 -6.70 12.23
N GLU A 193 -14.78 -7.28 13.36
CA GLU A 193 -15.60 -7.47 14.54
C GLU A 193 -14.93 -6.87 15.80
N GLU A 194 -13.86 -7.50 16.30
CA GLU A 194 -13.31 -7.26 17.64
C GLU A 194 -12.70 -5.85 17.79
N ARG A 195 -11.95 -5.38 16.79
CA ARG A 195 -11.25 -4.09 16.78
C ARG A 195 -11.73 -3.16 15.66
N LYS A 196 -12.91 -3.41 15.13
CA LYS A 196 -13.48 -2.64 14.02
C LYS A 196 -13.48 -1.14 14.28
N ASP A 197 -13.97 -0.73 15.43
CA ASP A 197 -14.11 0.69 15.77
C ASP A 197 -12.73 1.36 15.90
N GLU A 198 -11.75 0.68 16.48
CA GLU A 198 -10.37 1.17 16.57
C GLU A 198 -9.77 1.42 15.17
N PHE A 199 -9.90 0.46 14.26
CA PHE A 199 -9.39 0.62 12.89
C PHE A 199 -10.14 1.71 12.13
N LEU A 200 -11.44 1.82 12.29
CA LEU A 200 -12.25 2.88 11.68
C LEU A 200 -11.86 4.27 12.20
N GLU A 201 -11.64 4.42 13.49
CA GLU A 201 -11.19 5.69 14.09
C GLU A 201 -9.83 6.11 13.53
N ARG A 202 -8.87 5.17 13.47
CA ARG A 202 -7.55 5.43 12.88
C ARG A 202 -7.66 5.80 11.39
N ALA A 203 -8.44 5.07 10.62
CA ALA A 203 -8.64 5.36 9.19
C ALA A 203 -9.28 6.74 8.99
N GLN A 204 -10.24 7.13 9.82
CA GLN A 204 -10.85 8.46 9.78
C GLN A 204 -9.86 9.56 10.17
N HIS A 205 -8.99 9.30 11.16
CA HIS A 205 -7.93 10.21 11.55
C HIS A 205 -6.99 10.50 10.37
N TYR A 206 -6.44 9.45 9.75
CA TYR A 206 -5.57 9.61 8.57
C TYR A 206 -6.28 10.23 7.37
N SER A 207 -7.54 9.87 7.12
CA SER A 207 -8.34 10.49 6.07
C SER A 207 -8.51 12.01 6.29
N LYS A 208 -8.71 12.43 7.54
CA LYS A 208 -8.79 13.85 7.88
C LYS A 208 -7.46 14.57 7.65
N MET A 209 -6.35 13.98 8.08
CA MET A 209 -5.00 14.52 7.87
C MET A 209 -4.70 14.65 6.38
N ALA A 210 -4.94 13.61 5.59
CA ALA A 210 -4.76 13.60 4.14
C ALA A 210 -5.56 14.70 3.44
N LYS A 211 -6.83 14.90 3.82
CA LYS A 211 -7.67 15.98 3.28
C LYS A 211 -7.21 17.37 3.71
N GLN A 212 -6.59 17.49 4.87
CA GLN A 212 -6.01 18.76 5.32
C GLN A 212 -4.72 19.08 4.59
N SER A 213 -3.88 18.09 4.31
CA SER A 213 -2.58 18.31 3.64
C SER A 213 -2.70 18.93 2.25
N VAL A 214 -3.78 18.65 1.52
CA VAL A 214 -4.02 19.15 0.15
C VAL A 214 -4.76 20.49 0.07
N ARG A 215 -5.28 20.99 1.20
CA ARG A 215 -5.94 22.30 1.24
C ARG A 215 -4.91 23.43 1.19
N GLN A 216 -5.34 24.60 0.79
CA GLN A 216 -4.49 25.80 0.79
C GLN A 216 -3.82 25.99 2.15
N GLY A 217 -2.48 26.06 2.16
CA GLY A 217 -1.65 26.12 3.36
C GLY A 217 -1.33 24.77 4.03
N GLY A 218 -1.86 23.66 3.49
CA GLY A 218 -1.48 22.31 3.91
C GLY A 218 -0.11 21.89 3.40
N SER A 219 0.44 20.83 3.98
CA SER A 219 1.80 20.36 3.68
C SER A 219 1.98 19.94 2.22
N SER A 220 1.09 19.11 1.69
CA SER A 220 1.15 18.67 0.28
C SER A 220 0.86 19.80 -0.69
N TYR A 221 -0.07 20.70 -0.34
CA TYR A 221 -0.33 21.90 -1.16
C TYR A 221 0.94 22.77 -1.28
N SER A 222 1.57 23.09 -0.17
CA SER A 222 2.79 23.91 -0.13
C SER A 222 3.97 23.24 -0.85
N ASN A 223 4.10 21.91 -0.73
CA ASN A 223 5.10 21.13 -1.45
C ASN A 223 4.85 21.14 -2.97
N LEU A 224 3.60 21.04 -3.41
CA LEU A 224 3.26 21.12 -4.84
C LEU A 224 3.55 22.51 -5.40
N GLU A 225 3.21 23.59 -4.69
CA GLU A 225 3.55 24.95 -5.11
C GLU A 225 5.06 25.15 -5.24
N ARG A 226 5.83 24.69 -4.24
CA ARG A 226 7.30 24.72 -4.26
C ARG A 226 7.87 23.94 -5.45
N LEU A 227 7.35 22.73 -5.70
CA LEU A 227 7.75 21.92 -6.86
C LEU A 227 7.51 22.66 -8.18
N LEU A 228 6.32 23.27 -8.35
CA LEU A 228 5.98 24.02 -9.55
C LEU A 228 6.86 25.25 -9.74
N GLU A 229 7.23 25.94 -8.67
CA GLU A 229 8.18 27.06 -8.73
C GLU A 229 9.57 26.60 -9.16
N ASP A 230 10.06 25.49 -8.59
CA ASP A 230 11.39 24.97 -8.91
C ASP A 230 11.47 24.44 -10.34
N ILE A 231 10.41 23.80 -10.86
CA ILE A 231 10.32 23.40 -12.28
C ILE A 231 10.36 24.62 -13.22
N ARG A 232 9.72 25.74 -12.84
CA ARG A 232 9.75 26.97 -13.67
C ARG A 232 11.11 27.65 -13.72
N ARG A 233 12.01 27.31 -12.81
CA ARG A 233 13.38 27.87 -12.74
C ARG A 233 14.43 27.05 -13.51
N ILE A 234 14.05 25.85 -13.98
CA ILE A 234 14.91 24.98 -14.81
C ILE A 234 14.83 25.41 -16.28
#